data_48fdc59f5ac11e3e24659b43e6da4c6d
#
_entry.id   48fdc59f5ac11e3e24659b43e6da4c6d
#
_cell.length_a   1.000
_cell.length_b   1.000
_cell.length_c   1.000
_cell.angle_alpha   90.00
_cell.angle_beta   90.00
_cell.angle_gamma   90.00
#
_symmetry.space_group_name_H-M   'P 1'
#
loop_
_entity.id
_entity.type
_entity.pdbx_description
1 polymer ?
#
loop_
_entity_poly.entity_id
_entity_poly.type
_entity_poly.pdbx_seq_one_letter_code
_entity_poly.pdbx_strand_id
1 'polypeptide(L)'
;VAGAIPIIRPLRESLAGDHIMRVMGIVNGSTNYILDRMDRFGDSAEEAMRVASELGYLEADPTLDVEGYDAAQKATILARIAFHTEVPVDSVHREGITAVTLSQVEAAARAGYVIKLLAIAERLVTSDGAEGVSARVYPALISREHPLAAVHGGKNAVFVEAEAAGELMFY
;
A
#
# COMPACT_ATOMS: atom_id res chain seq x y z
N VAL A 1 -3.71 11.86 2.34
CA VAL A 1 -3.62 10.43 2.05
C VAL A 1 -3.65 10.24 0.54
N ALA A 2 -2.77 9.37 0.02
CA ALA A 2 -2.70 9.02 -1.40
C ALA A 2 -2.54 10.22 -2.37
N GLY A 3 -1.82 11.25 -1.99
CA GLY A 3 -1.55 12.43 -2.84
C GLY A 3 -2.82 13.17 -3.23
N ALA A 4 -3.02 13.38 -4.54
CA ALA A 4 -4.18 14.07 -5.08
C ALA A 4 -5.41 13.17 -5.29
N ILE A 5 -5.33 11.88 -4.97
CA ILE A 5 -6.45 10.93 -5.14
C ILE A 5 -7.56 11.29 -4.15
N PRO A 6 -8.81 11.54 -4.60
CA PRO A 6 -9.91 11.98 -3.74
C PRO A 6 -10.55 10.80 -2.98
N ILE A 7 -9.76 9.97 -2.28
CA ILE A 7 -10.22 8.74 -1.64
C ILE A 7 -11.10 8.99 -0.39
N ILE A 8 -10.84 10.07 0.35
CA ILE A 8 -11.52 10.35 1.61
C ILE A 8 -13.02 10.51 1.41
N ARG A 9 -13.41 11.32 0.41
CA ARG A 9 -14.82 11.61 0.15
C ARG A 9 -15.60 10.39 -0.36
N PRO A 10 -15.12 9.61 -1.32
CA PRO A 10 -15.76 8.36 -1.72
C PRO A 10 -15.99 7.38 -0.56
N LEU A 11 -15.01 7.17 0.31
CA LEU A 11 -15.17 6.30 1.47
C LEU A 11 -16.21 6.82 2.48
N ARG A 12 -16.27 8.14 2.69
CA ARG A 12 -17.17 8.75 3.68
C ARG A 12 -18.58 8.97 3.19
N GLU A 13 -18.78 9.26 1.92
CA GLU A 13 -20.04 9.68 1.34
C GLU A 13 -20.58 8.65 0.35
N SER A 14 -19.84 8.33 -0.71
CA SER A 14 -20.34 7.48 -1.79
C SER A 14 -20.52 6.01 -1.36
N LEU A 15 -19.65 5.51 -0.50
CA LEU A 15 -19.69 4.15 0.03
C LEU A 15 -20.27 4.07 1.46
N ALA A 16 -20.85 5.16 1.98
CA ALA A 16 -21.34 5.22 3.37
C ALA A 16 -22.44 4.18 3.67
N GLY A 17 -23.20 3.77 2.67
CA GLY A 17 -24.25 2.74 2.79
C GLY A 17 -23.79 1.34 2.41
N ASP A 18 -22.54 1.17 2.03
CA ASP A 18 -21.98 -0.12 1.63
C ASP A 18 -21.16 -0.76 2.77
N HIS A 19 -20.99 -2.06 2.69
CA HIS A 19 -20.14 -2.79 3.63
C HIS A 19 -18.74 -2.98 3.02
N ILE A 20 -17.80 -2.12 3.43
CA ILE A 20 -16.42 -2.20 2.98
C ILE A 20 -15.75 -3.38 3.68
N MET A 21 -15.18 -4.29 2.89
CA MET A 21 -14.48 -5.47 3.38
C MET A 21 -12.99 -5.20 3.54
N ARG A 22 -12.37 -4.57 2.55
CA ARG A 22 -10.94 -4.32 2.52
C ARG A 22 -10.60 -3.06 1.75
N VAL A 23 -9.57 -2.36 2.22
CA VAL A 23 -8.92 -1.25 1.53
C VAL A 23 -7.44 -1.56 1.41
N MET A 24 -6.90 -1.53 0.21
CA MET A 24 -5.48 -1.71 -0.08
C MET A 24 -4.94 -0.48 -0.78
N GLY A 25 -3.83 0.07 -0.31
CA GLY A 25 -3.28 1.30 -0.89
C GLY A 25 -1.78 1.24 -1.15
N ILE A 26 -1.38 1.68 -2.34
CA ILE A 26 -0.03 2.19 -2.61
C ILE A 26 -0.09 3.66 -2.24
N VAL A 27 0.29 3.99 -1.01
CA VAL A 27 0.07 5.32 -0.41
C VAL A 27 1.35 6.12 -0.19
N ASN A 28 2.49 5.53 -0.53
CA ASN A 28 3.80 6.18 -0.51
C ASN A 28 4.45 6.07 -1.89
N GLY A 29 4.59 7.21 -2.58
CA GLY A 29 5.11 7.27 -3.95
C GLY A 29 6.60 6.94 -4.03
N SER A 30 7.38 7.32 -3.01
CA SER A 30 8.84 7.09 -2.97
C SER A 30 9.16 5.59 -2.98
N THR A 31 8.51 4.83 -2.10
CA THR A 31 8.70 3.38 -2.04
C THR A 31 8.16 2.66 -3.27
N ASN A 32 7.04 3.14 -3.83
CA ASN A 32 6.54 2.56 -5.08
C ASN A 32 7.52 2.80 -6.23
N TYR A 33 8.12 4.00 -6.31
CA TYR A 33 9.13 4.32 -7.32
C TYR A 33 10.35 3.39 -7.22
N ILE A 34 10.87 3.16 -6.00
CA ILE A 34 12.03 2.30 -5.77
C ILE A 34 11.73 0.86 -6.22
N LEU A 35 10.62 0.29 -5.74
CA LEU A 35 10.23 -1.08 -6.09
C LEU A 35 9.92 -1.24 -7.59
N ASP A 36 9.32 -0.24 -8.21
CA ASP A 36 9.06 -0.23 -9.66
C ASP A 36 10.34 -0.20 -10.48
N ARG A 37 11.35 0.55 -10.02
CA ARG A 37 12.67 0.54 -10.65
C ARG A 37 13.35 -0.83 -10.58
N MET A 38 13.32 -1.46 -9.41
CA MET A 38 13.86 -2.81 -9.22
C MET A 38 13.17 -3.82 -10.13
N ASP A 39 11.82 -3.76 -10.23
CA ASP A 39 11.04 -4.70 -11.03
C ASP A 39 11.22 -4.50 -12.54
N ARG A 40 11.21 -3.25 -13.02
CA ARG A 40 11.15 -2.96 -14.46
C ARG A 40 12.52 -2.77 -15.12
N PHE A 41 13.51 -2.31 -14.35
CA PHE A 41 14.83 -1.98 -14.89
C PHE A 41 15.93 -2.88 -14.33
N GLY A 42 15.63 -3.69 -13.30
CA GLY A 42 16.61 -4.56 -12.67
C GLY A 42 17.64 -3.82 -11.82
N ASP A 43 17.29 -2.62 -11.35
CA ASP A 43 18.15 -1.83 -10.50
C ASP A 43 18.30 -2.53 -9.14
N SER A 44 19.50 -2.43 -8.53
CA SER A 44 19.64 -2.77 -7.12
C SER A 44 18.83 -1.78 -6.24
N ALA A 45 18.54 -2.17 -5.01
CA ALA A 45 17.84 -1.26 -4.07
C ALA A 45 18.61 0.06 -3.87
N GLU A 46 19.95 -0.02 -3.79
CA GLU A 46 20.82 1.15 -3.64
C GLU A 46 20.75 2.08 -4.86
N GLU A 47 20.80 1.53 -6.06
CA GLU A 47 20.71 2.30 -7.30
C GLU A 47 19.31 2.92 -7.46
N ALA A 48 18.26 2.17 -7.17
CA ALA A 48 16.89 2.67 -7.21
C ALA A 48 16.68 3.83 -6.22
N MET A 49 17.23 3.73 -4.99
CA MET A 49 17.18 4.80 -3.99
C MET A 49 17.99 6.03 -4.42
N ARG A 50 19.18 5.82 -5.00
CA ARG A 50 20.02 6.91 -5.52
C ARG A 50 19.25 7.72 -6.58
N VAL A 51 18.68 7.03 -7.56
CA VAL A 51 17.91 7.69 -8.63
C VAL A 51 16.66 8.38 -8.07
N ALA A 52 15.96 7.75 -7.11
CA ALA A 52 14.80 8.33 -6.45
C ALA A 52 15.18 9.66 -5.73
N SER A 53 16.32 9.69 -5.07
CA SER A 53 16.84 10.90 -4.41
C SER A 53 17.17 12.00 -5.41
N GLU A 54 17.86 11.68 -6.50
CA GLU A 54 18.21 12.64 -7.55
C GLU A 54 16.99 13.30 -8.22
N LEU A 55 15.89 12.53 -8.33
CA LEU A 55 14.62 13.02 -8.87
C LEU A 55 13.73 13.70 -7.85
N GLY A 56 14.16 13.79 -6.59
CA GLY A 56 13.40 14.43 -5.52
C GLY A 56 12.25 13.63 -4.95
N TYR A 57 12.22 12.29 -5.17
CA TYR A 57 11.26 11.40 -4.54
C TYR A 57 11.60 11.07 -3.09
N LEU A 58 12.90 11.14 -2.72
CA LEU A 58 13.36 10.90 -1.36
C LEU A 58 13.96 12.15 -0.76
N GLU A 59 13.66 12.37 0.51
CA GLU A 59 14.35 13.36 1.34
C GLU A 59 15.73 12.87 1.78
N ALA A 60 16.52 13.75 2.43
CA ALA A 60 17.85 13.41 2.92
C ALA A 60 17.83 12.25 3.95
N ASP A 61 16.77 12.18 4.76
CA ASP A 61 16.48 11.04 5.64
C ASP A 61 15.20 10.33 5.16
N PRO A 62 15.33 9.24 4.40
CA PRO A 62 14.20 8.53 3.84
C PRO A 62 13.54 7.53 4.80
N THR A 63 13.97 7.47 6.07
CA THR A 63 13.55 6.44 7.03
C THR A 63 12.05 6.32 7.16
N LEU A 64 11.32 7.44 7.23
CA LEU A 64 9.86 7.44 7.37
C LEU A 64 9.17 6.76 6.17
N ASP A 65 9.74 6.87 4.99
CA ASP A 65 9.24 6.25 3.76
C ASP A 65 9.65 4.77 3.70
N VAL A 66 10.96 4.51 3.66
CA VAL A 66 11.48 3.17 3.37
C VAL A 66 11.20 2.14 4.46
N GLU A 67 11.09 2.58 5.71
CA GLU A 67 10.67 1.74 6.85
C GLU A 67 9.14 1.63 6.99
N GLY A 68 8.36 2.34 6.15
CA GLY A 68 6.91 2.22 6.08
C GLY A 68 6.13 2.98 7.15
N TYR A 69 6.75 3.89 7.91
CA TYR A 69 6.06 4.68 8.94
C TYR A 69 4.97 5.58 8.36
N ASP A 70 5.28 6.30 7.28
CA ASP A 70 4.30 7.12 6.56
C ASP A 70 3.11 6.30 6.08
N ALA A 71 3.38 5.12 5.49
CA ALA A 71 2.33 4.22 5.04
C ALA A 71 1.48 3.67 6.21
N ALA A 72 2.09 3.39 7.39
CA ALA A 72 1.36 2.93 8.57
C ALA A 72 0.40 4.00 9.10
N GLN A 73 0.82 5.26 9.18
CA GLN A 73 -0.06 6.37 9.56
C GLN A 73 -1.23 6.51 8.58
N LYS A 74 -0.98 6.37 7.28
CA LYS A 74 -2.04 6.41 6.25
C LYS A 74 -2.98 5.21 6.33
N ALA A 75 -2.48 4.02 6.68
CA ALA A 75 -3.30 2.84 6.90
C ALA A 75 -4.31 3.04 8.04
N THR A 76 -3.89 3.66 9.16
CA THR A 76 -4.82 3.95 10.27
C THR A 76 -5.90 4.95 9.89
N ILE A 77 -5.55 5.98 9.09
CA ILE A 77 -6.52 6.95 8.58
C ILE A 77 -7.55 6.26 7.66
N LEU A 78 -7.08 5.41 6.74
CA LEU A 78 -7.97 4.65 5.86
C LEU A 78 -8.88 3.70 6.64
N ALA A 79 -8.33 2.98 7.64
CA ALA A 79 -9.10 2.11 8.52
C ALA A 79 -10.21 2.87 9.25
N ARG A 80 -9.88 4.02 9.86
CA ARG A 80 -10.84 4.86 10.57
C ARG A 80 -11.98 5.33 9.68
N ILE A 81 -11.67 5.73 8.44
CA ILE A 81 -12.67 6.25 7.52
C ILE A 81 -13.54 5.12 6.95
N ALA A 82 -12.93 3.99 6.55
CA ALA A 82 -13.63 2.90 5.90
C ALA A 82 -14.45 2.04 6.88
N PHE A 83 -13.96 1.85 8.11
CA PHE A 83 -14.56 0.92 9.07
C PHE A 83 -15.10 1.60 10.33
N HIS A 84 -14.99 2.94 10.44
CA HIS A 84 -15.41 3.71 11.60
C HIS A 84 -14.79 3.23 12.93
N THR A 85 -13.59 2.66 12.85
CA THR A 85 -12.85 2.08 13.98
C THR A 85 -11.49 2.74 14.10
N GLU A 86 -11.11 3.09 15.33
CA GLU A 86 -9.76 3.58 15.60
C GLU A 86 -8.79 2.41 15.73
N VAL A 87 -7.76 2.44 14.89
CA VAL A 87 -6.62 1.52 14.97
C VAL A 87 -5.41 2.34 15.40
N PRO A 88 -4.87 2.13 16.61
CA PRO A 88 -3.66 2.82 17.05
C PRO A 88 -2.48 2.52 16.10
N VAL A 89 -1.70 3.54 15.76
CA VAL A 89 -0.57 3.35 14.82
C VAL A 89 0.46 2.34 15.33
N ASP A 90 0.64 2.27 16.65
CA ASP A 90 1.56 1.31 17.28
C ASP A 90 1.07 -0.15 17.22
N SER A 91 -0.20 -0.36 16.91
CA SER A 91 -0.78 -1.70 16.68
C SER A 91 -0.72 -2.15 15.21
N VAL A 92 -0.30 -1.27 14.31
CA VAL A 92 -0.14 -1.62 12.89
C VAL A 92 1.10 -2.47 12.72
N HIS A 93 0.93 -3.70 12.21
CA HIS A 93 2.08 -4.48 11.76
C HIS A 93 2.73 -3.74 10.59
N ARG A 94 4.04 -3.45 10.72
CA ARG A 94 4.77 -2.65 9.75
C ARG A 94 6.08 -3.31 9.38
N GLU A 95 6.26 -3.51 8.07
CA GLU A 95 7.52 -3.88 7.45
C GLU A 95 7.81 -2.89 6.32
N GLY A 96 9.03 -2.35 6.30
CA GLY A 96 9.50 -1.48 5.23
C GLY A 96 10.06 -2.25 4.04
N ILE A 97 10.63 -1.52 3.09
CA ILE A 97 11.22 -2.10 1.87
C ILE A 97 12.72 -2.37 1.97
N THR A 98 13.37 -1.99 3.06
CA THR A 98 14.83 -2.07 3.23
C THR A 98 15.38 -3.49 3.17
N ALA A 99 14.56 -4.49 3.52
CA ALA A 99 14.92 -5.90 3.43
C ALA A 99 14.63 -6.53 2.05
N VAL A 100 13.98 -5.79 1.14
CA VAL A 100 13.64 -6.31 -0.19
C VAL A 100 14.88 -6.31 -1.08
N THR A 101 15.26 -7.48 -1.58
CA THR A 101 16.41 -7.66 -2.45
C THR A 101 16.01 -7.77 -3.92
N LEU A 102 16.91 -7.44 -4.84
CA LEU A 102 16.68 -7.61 -6.27
C LEU A 102 16.36 -9.08 -6.62
N SER A 103 17.01 -10.03 -5.99
CA SER A 103 16.74 -11.46 -6.22
C SER A 103 15.31 -11.87 -5.84
N GLN A 104 14.74 -11.27 -4.79
CA GLN A 104 13.34 -11.49 -4.42
C GLN A 104 12.40 -10.88 -5.46
N VAL A 105 12.69 -9.67 -5.95
CA VAL A 105 11.91 -9.01 -7.00
C VAL A 105 11.92 -9.83 -8.29
N GLU A 106 13.09 -10.30 -8.72
CA GLU A 106 13.22 -11.18 -9.89
C GLU A 106 12.51 -12.53 -9.72
N ALA A 107 12.56 -13.12 -8.51
CA ALA A 107 11.85 -14.36 -8.22
C ALA A 107 10.33 -14.15 -8.28
N ALA A 108 9.83 -13.05 -7.74
CA ALA A 108 8.42 -12.65 -7.84
C ALA A 108 8.01 -12.48 -9.32
N ALA A 109 8.82 -11.78 -10.10
CA ALA A 109 8.56 -11.55 -11.52
C ALA A 109 8.46 -12.86 -12.31
N ARG A 110 9.39 -13.82 -12.09
CA ARG A 110 9.34 -15.14 -12.71
C ARG A 110 8.10 -15.94 -12.32
N ALA A 111 7.56 -15.71 -11.14
CA ALA A 111 6.33 -16.35 -10.66
C ALA A 111 5.03 -15.63 -11.08
N GLY A 112 5.12 -14.52 -11.85
CA GLY A 112 3.96 -13.76 -12.30
C GLY A 112 3.46 -12.73 -11.29
N TYR A 113 4.30 -12.33 -10.33
CA TYR A 113 3.99 -11.35 -9.29
C TYR A 113 4.84 -10.10 -9.39
N VAL A 114 4.42 -9.06 -8.69
CA VAL A 114 5.19 -7.85 -8.43
C VAL A 114 5.18 -7.57 -6.93
N ILE A 115 6.24 -7.00 -6.39
CA ILE A 115 6.31 -6.55 -4.99
C ILE A 115 5.89 -5.09 -4.92
N LYS A 116 4.90 -4.80 -4.08
CA LYS A 116 4.45 -3.44 -3.75
C LYS A 116 4.38 -3.25 -2.24
N LEU A 117 4.77 -2.09 -1.74
CA LEU A 117 4.50 -1.75 -0.33
C LEU A 117 3.02 -1.38 -0.22
N LEU A 118 2.24 -2.22 0.45
CA LEU A 118 0.81 -2.01 0.63
C LEU A 118 0.45 -1.60 2.05
N ALA A 119 -0.36 -0.55 2.17
CA ALA A 119 -1.15 -0.26 3.35
C ALA A 119 -2.49 -1.00 3.20
N ILE A 120 -2.76 -1.95 4.09
CA ILE A 120 -3.95 -2.80 4.03
C ILE A 120 -4.74 -2.58 5.32
N ALA A 121 -6.02 -2.27 5.17
CA ALA A 121 -6.99 -2.27 6.27
C ALA A 121 -8.15 -3.18 5.88
N GLU A 122 -8.53 -4.12 6.74
CA GLU A 122 -9.58 -5.09 6.43
C GLU A 122 -10.37 -5.51 7.66
N ARG A 123 -11.61 -5.92 7.43
CA ARG A 123 -12.45 -6.58 8.44
C ARG A 123 -11.95 -8.00 8.66
N LEU A 124 -11.93 -8.39 9.91
CA LEU A 124 -11.61 -9.75 10.34
C LEU A 124 -12.74 -10.27 11.20
N VAL A 125 -13.01 -11.56 11.07
CA VAL A 125 -13.85 -12.30 12.02
C VAL A 125 -12.92 -13.23 12.78
N THR A 126 -12.86 -13.03 14.10
CA THR A 126 -12.04 -13.85 14.99
C THR A 126 -12.68 -15.23 15.20
N SER A 127 -11.92 -16.20 15.71
CA SER A 127 -12.38 -17.59 15.91
C SER A 127 -13.58 -17.73 16.85
N ASP A 128 -13.83 -16.74 17.71
CA ASP A 128 -14.99 -16.64 18.60
C ASP A 128 -16.18 -15.89 17.97
N GLY A 129 -16.06 -15.49 16.69
CA GLY A 129 -17.11 -14.80 15.94
C GLY A 129 -17.16 -13.27 16.18
N ALA A 130 -16.20 -12.70 16.91
CA ALA A 130 -16.12 -11.25 17.08
C ALA A 130 -15.58 -10.59 15.80
N GLU A 131 -16.18 -9.47 15.43
CA GLU A 131 -15.68 -8.65 14.32
C GLU A 131 -14.59 -7.70 14.80
N GLY A 132 -13.54 -7.56 13.99
CA GLY A 132 -12.43 -6.64 14.24
C GLY A 132 -11.94 -5.98 12.97
N VAL A 133 -11.00 -5.06 13.11
CA VAL A 133 -10.31 -4.41 11.99
C VAL A 133 -8.81 -4.61 12.16
N SER A 134 -8.17 -5.10 11.12
CA SER A 134 -6.70 -5.19 11.04
C SER A 134 -6.18 -4.09 10.15
N ALA A 135 -5.07 -3.48 10.55
CA ALA A 135 -4.27 -2.61 9.69
C ALA A 135 -2.82 -3.09 9.66
N ARG A 136 -2.25 -3.18 8.48
CA ARG A 136 -0.86 -3.62 8.29
C ARG A 136 -0.21 -2.98 7.08
N VAL A 137 1.10 -2.87 7.12
CA VAL A 137 1.94 -2.36 6.02
C VAL A 137 3.09 -3.32 5.82
N TYR A 138 3.25 -3.81 4.61
CA TYR A 138 4.37 -4.69 4.27
C TYR A 138 4.57 -4.80 2.76
N PRO A 139 5.77 -5.20 2.30
CA PRO A 139 6.02 -5.56 0.91
C PRO A 139 5.21 -6.81 0.53
N ALA A 140 4.16 -6.63 -0.24
CA ALA A 140 3.24 -7.69 -0.61
C ALA A 140 3.51 -8.18 -2.04
N LEU A 141 3.39 -9.49 -2.26
CA LEU A 141 3.33 -10.10 -3.58
C LEU A 141 1.94 -9.89 -4.18
N ILE A 142 1.86 -9.20 -5.30
CA ILE A 142 0.61 -8.94 -6.02
C ILE A 142 0.69 -9.63 -7.38
N SER A 143 -0.35 -10.39 -7.76
CA SER A 143 -0.45 -10.92 -9.12
C SER A 143 -0.36 -9.79 -10.15
N ARG A 144 0.37 -9.98 -11.24
CA ARG A 144 0.46 -9.01 -12.33
C ARG A 144 -0.88 -8.74 -13.01
N GLU A 145 -1.89 -9.59 -12.78
CA GLU A 145 -3.26 -9.38 -13.24
C GLU A 145 -4.06 -8.44 -12.35
N HIS A 146 -3.62 -8.20 -11.10
CA HIS A 146 -4.31 -7.31 -10.18
C HIS A 146 -4.10 -5.84 -10.59
N PRO A 147 -5.14 -4.98 -10.53
CA PRO A 147 -5.04 -3.57 -10.94
C PRO A 147 -3.91 -2.78 -10.28
N LEU A 148 -3.61 -3.03 -9.00
CA LEU A 148 -2.52 -2.37 -8.29
C LEU A 148 -1.12 -2.71 -8.86
N ALA A 149 -0.97 -3.83 -9.57
CA ALA A 149 0.30 -4.20 -10.18
C ALA A 149 0.73 -3.21 -11.28
N ALA A 150 -0.22 -2.60 -11.96
CA ALA A 150 0.00 -1.63 -13.04
C ALA A 150 0.30 -0.20 -12.55
N VAL A 151 0.38 0.02 -11.25
CA VAL A 151 0.71 1.34 -10.67
C VAL A 151 2.22 1.54 -10.67
N HIS A 152 2.72 2.28 -11.65
CA HIS A 152 4.16 2.47 -11.90
C HIS A 152 4.68 3.81 -11.39
N GLY A 153 5.99 3.88 -11.19
CA GLY A 153 6.70 5.10 -10.78
C GLY A 153 6.29 5.56 -9.39
N GLY A 154 6.33 6.87 -9.16
CA GLY A 154 5.96 7.49 -7.88
C GLY A 154 4.45 7.71 -7.69
N LYS A 155 3.63 6.96 -8.39
CA LYS A 155 2.17 7.11 -8.33
C LYS A 155 1.56 6.35 -7.16
N ASN A 156 0.44 6.87 -6.67
CA ASN A 156 -0.39 6.26 -5.64
C ASN A 156 -1.65 5.65 -6.25
N ALA A 157 -2.23 4.67 -5.56
CA ALA A 157 -3.52 4.10 -5.87
C ALA A 157 -4.17 3.53 -4.61
N VAL A 158 -5.49 3.52 -4.56
CA VAL A 158 -6.25 2.86 -3.50
C VAL A 158 -7.29 1.95 -4.14
N PHE A 159 -7.28 0.70 -3.73
CA PHE A 159 -8.21 -0.35 -4.15
C PHE A 159 -9.14 -0.67 -2.98
N VAL A 160 -10.43 -0.69 -3.25
CA VAL A 160 -11.48 -0.92 -2.24
C VAL A 160 -12.31 -2.10 -2.68
N GLU A 161 -12.52 -3.03 -1.76
CA GLU A 161 -13.45 -4.14 -1.91
C GLU A 161 -14.66 -3.89 -1.03
N ALA A 162 -15.83 -3.80 -1.62
CA ALA A 162 -17.10 -3.54 -0.96
C ALA A 162 -18.15 -4.57 -1.39
N GLU A 163 -19.12 -4.85 -0.53
CA GLU A 163 -20.09 -5.91 -0.75
C GLU A 163 -21.03 -5.60 -1.91
N ALA A 164 -21.55 -4.39 -1.97
CA ALA A 164 -22.51 -3.99 -3.02
C ALA A 164 -21.80 -3.39 -4.25
N ALA A 165 -20.83 -2.50 -4.06
CA ALA A 165 -20.11 -1.84 -5.16
C ALA A 165 -19.06 -2.74 -5.82
N GLY A 166 -18.64 -3.83 -5.16
CA GLY A 166 -17.58 -4.70 -5.64
C GLY A 166 -16.21 -4.07 -5.54
N GLU A 167 -15.39 -4.25 -6.56
CA GLU A 167 -14.01 -3.78 -6.62
C GLU A 167 -13.94 -2.39 -7.26
N LEU A 168 -13.33 -1.44 -6.56
CA LEU A 168 -13.13 -0.08 -7.02
C LEU A 168 -11.67 0.30 -6.91
N MET A 169 -11.13 1.00 -7.90
CA MET A 169 -9.78 1.54 -7.88
C MET A 169 -9.79 3.05 -8.10
N PHE A 170 -9.08 3.75 -7.23
CA PHE A 170 -8.84 5.18 -7.29
C PHE A 170 -7.35 5.41 -7.62
N TYR A 171 -7.11 6.06 -8.77
CA TYR A 171 -5.77 6.20 -9.34
C TYR A 171 -5.54 7.59 -9.93
#